data_6a5ca0a9b0743836e28b5b6007d42205
#
_entry.id   6a5ca0a9b0743836e28b5b6007d42205
#
_cell.length_a   1.000
_cell.length_b   1.000
_cell.length_c   1.000
_cell.angle_alpha   90.00
_cell.angle_beta   90.00
_cell.angle_gamma   90.00
#
_symmetry.space_group_name_H-M   'P 1'
#
loop_
_entity.id
_entity.type
_entity.pdbx_description
1 polymer ?
#
loop_
_entity_poly.entity_id
_entity_poly.type
_entity_poly.pdbx_seq_one_letter_code
_entity_poly.pdbx_strand_id
1 'polypeptide(L)'
;MKNSLCFLLFFCSTTAFANVPVIKEVRIMLHNATSNEQACTKMIGLLEPFNETNNPLLFGYRGGATMLMAKHAFNPFSKLSYFKKGKLMLESAIKADHTNVELRFLRYTIQTNVPGFLNYKSDKNLDRTFISQSLPKLKDQELKKIIIEFLLKHSK
;
A
#
# COMPACT_ATOMS: atom_id res chain seq x y z
N MET A 1 23.62 9.58 61.86
CA MET A 1 23.52 10.33 60.62
C MET A 1 23.59 9.28 59.50
N LYS A 2 22.43 8.91 58.90
CA LYS A 2 22.33 7.92 57.80
C LYS A 2 22.04 8.68 56.50
N ASN A 3 23.03 8.72 55.59
CA ASN A 3 22.85 9.24 54.24
C ASN A 3 22.20 8.18 53.39
N SER A 4 20.95 8.41 53.03
CA SER A 4 20.19 7.61 52.04
C SER A 4 20.51 8.17 50.65
N LEU A 5 21.32 7.47 49.86
CA LEU A 5 21.64 7.83 48.49
C LEU A 5 20.55 7.23 47.58
N CYS A 6 19.55 8.07 47.18
CA CYS A 6 18.56 7.70 46.19
C CYS A 6 19.17 7.67 44.80
N PHE A 7 19.37 6.47 44.25
CA PHE A 7 19.82 6.26 42.86
C PHE A 7 18.63 6.37 41.95
N LEU A 8 18.47 7.52 41.29
CA LEU A 8 17.46 7.75 40.25
C LEU A 8 17.93 7.05 38.96
N LEU A 9 17.39 5.86 38.70
CA LEU A 9 17.52 5.19 37.39
C LEU A 9 16.73 5.95 36.31
N PHE A 10 17.47 6.73 35.52
CA PHE A 10 16.93 7.39 34.32
C PHE A 10 16.72 6.31 33.24
N PHE A 11 15.48 5.86 33.09
CA PHE A 11 15.10 4.92 32.04
C PHE A 11 15.06 5.69 30.71
N CYS A 12 16.17 5.67 29.98
CA CYS A 12 16.26 6.26 28.65
C CYS A 12 15.48 5.38 27.68
N SER A 13 14.20 5.71 27.46
CA SER A 13 13.37 5.08 26.41
C SER A 13 13.90 5.50 25.05
N THR A 14 14.72 4.68 24.41
CA THR A 14 15.09 4.84 23.02
C THR A 14 13.86 4.52 22.16
N THR A 15 13.13 5.55 21.73
CA THR A 15 12.12 5.41 20.68
C THR A 15 12.86 5.06 19.39
N ALA A 16 12.79 3.81 18.99
CA ALA A 16 13.23 3.38 17.68
C ALA A 16 12.35 4.09 16.63
N PHE A 17 12.87 5.12 15.99
CA PHE A 17 12.24 5.71 14.82
C PHE A 17 12.25 4.64 13.73
N ALA A 18 11.10 4.05 13.43
CA ALA A 18 10.93 3.19 12.27
C ALA A 18 11.36 3.99 11.03
N ASN A 19 12.37 3.50 10.31
CA ASN A 19 12.87 4.16 9.11
C ASN A 19 11.77 4.10 8.04
N VAL A 20 11.16 5.23 7.69
CA VAL A 20 10.09 5.29 6.69
C VAL A 20 10.70 4.98 5.32
N PRO A 21 10.29 3.91 4.64
CA PRO A 21 10.87 3.56 3.34
C PRO A 21 10.55 4.63 2.28
N VAL A 22 11.49 4.87 1.40
CA VAL A 22 11.31 5.80 0.28
C VAL A 22 10.26 5.22 -0.67
N ILE A 23 9.28 6.01 -1.05
CA ILE A 23 8.13 5.55 -1.87
C ILE A 23 8.55 4.89 -3.19
N LYS A 24 9.64 5.35 -3.79
CA LYS A 24 10.21 4.72 -4.98
C LYS A 24 10.58 3.25 -4.75
N GLU A 25 11.21 2.93 -3.63
CA GLU A 25 11.55 1.57 -3.25
C GLU A 25 10.30 0.72 -3.03
N VAL A 26 9.27 1.29 -2.42
CA VAL A 26 7.98 0.62 -2.21
C VAL A 26 7.30 0.25 -3.54
N ARG A 27 7.35 1.13 -4.54
CA ARG A 27 6.85 0.85 -5.90
C ARG A 27 7.59 -0.32 -6.56
N ILE A 28 8.93 -0.34 -6.45
CA ILE A 28 9.77 -1.42 -6.97
C ILE A 28 9.46 -2.74 -6.22
N MET A 29 9.31 -2.69 -4.90
CA MET A 29 8.95 -3.86 -4.10
C MET A 29 7.59 -4.44 -4.51
N LEU A 30 6.58 -3.60 -4.74
CA LEU A 30 5.27 -4.05 -5.20
C LEU A 30 5.36 -4.73 -6.57
N HIS A 31 6.15 -4.17 -7.50
CA HIS A 31 6.38 -4.79 -8.80
C HIS A 31 6.98 -6.19 -8.65
N ASN A 32 8.03 -6.34 -7.85
CA ASN A 32 8.70 -7.62 -7.59
C ASN A 32 7.76 -8.62 -6.88
N ALA A 33 6.90 -8.15 -5.99
CA ALA A 33 5.93 -8.96 -5.26
C ALA A 33 4.87 -9.61 -6.19
N THR A 34 4.70 -9.10 -7.42
CA THR A 34 3.74 -9.69 -8.37
C THR A 34 4.11 -11.10 -8.82
N SER A 35 5.39 -11.45 -8.81
CA SER A 35 5.93 -12.74 -9.28
C SER A 35 6.69 -13.52 -8.20
N ASN A 36 6.93 -12.94 -7.03
CA ASN A 36 7.75 -13.53 -5.97
C ASN A 36 7.05 -13.45 -4.61
N GLU A 37 6.69 -14.61 -4.04
CA GLU A 37 6.02 -14.72 -2.74
C GLU A 37 6.86 -14.16 -1.60
N GLN A 38 8.17 -14.43 -1.60
CA GLN A 38 9.06 -13.95 -0.55
C GLN A 38 9.20 -12.42 -0.58
N ALA A 39 9.26 -11.83 -1.79
CA ALA A 39 9.26 -10.38 -1.95
C ALA A 39 7.94 -9.76 -1.43
N CYS A 40 6.81 -10.43 -1.70
CA CYS A 40 5.50 -10.04 -1.20
C CYS A 40 5.45 -10.05 0.34
N THR A 41 5.88 -11.16 0.96
CA THR A 41 5.94 -11.33 2.42
C THR A 41 6.87 -10.29 3.06
N LYS A 42 8.05 -10.06 2.48
CA LYS A 42 8.99 -9.05 2.96
C LYS A 42 8.38 -7.65 2.92
N MET A 43 7.69 -7.31 1.85
CA MET A 43 7.03 -6.01 1.70
C MET A 43 5.92 -5.82 2.76
N ILE A 44 5.08 -6.83 2.99
CA ILE A 44 4.03 -6.79 4.02
C ILE A 44 4.64 -6.55 5.40
N GLY A 45 5.74 -7.26 5.75
CA GLY A 45 6.43 -7.09 7.01
C GLY A 45 7.07 -5.71 7.18
N LEU A 46 7.72 -5.19 6.12
CA LEU A 46 8.32 -3.84 6.14
C LEU A 46 7.27 -2.75 6.37
N LEU A 47 6.07 -2.92 5.80
CA LEU A 47 4.99 -1.94 5.88
C LEU A 47 4.05 -2.19 7.09
N GLU A 48 4.35 -3.17 7.94
CA GLU A 48 3.56 -3.51 9.13
C GLU A 48 3.35 -2.33 10.09
N PRO A 49 4.33 -1.46 10.37
CA PRO A 49 4.16 -0.33 11.29
C PRO A 49 3.21 0.77 10.80
N PHE A 50 2.81 0.74 9.50
CA PHE A 50 1.99 1.79 8.93
C PHE A 50 0.51 1.40 8.89
N ASN A 51 -0.35 2.39 9.17
CA ASN A 51 -1.81 2.27 9.18
C ASN A 51 -2.45 3.50 8.51
N GLU A 52 -3.76 3.52 8.41
CA GLU A 52 -4.52 4.60 7.78
C GLU A 52 -4.36 5.97 8.45
N THR A 53 -3.93 5.99 9.72
CA THR A 53 -3.79 7.24 10.49
C THR A 53 -2.39 7.82 10.38
N ASN A 54 -1.34 6.98 10.48
CA ASN A 54 0.03 7.46 10.48
C ASN A 54 0.66 7.58 9.07
N ASN A 55 0.27 6.72 8.12
CA ASN A 55 0.71 6.81 6.73
C ASN A 55 -0.24 6.05 5.79
N PRO A 56 -1.34 6.69 5.32
CA PRO A 56 -2.33 6.07 4.44
C PRO A 56 -1.72 5.46 3.18
N LEU A 57 -0.72 6.12 2.57
CA LEU A 57 -0.11 5.65 1.32
C LEU A 57 0.62 4.32 1.52
N LEU A 58 1.48 4.22 2.52
CA LEU A 58 2.20 2.97 2.82
C LEU A 58 1.25 1.86 3.29
N PHE A 59 0.21 2.21 4.03
CA PHE A 59 -0.85 1.27 4.40
C PHE A 59 -1.62 0.75 3.20
N GLY A 60 -1.93 1.60 2.22
CA GLY A 60 -2.53 1.21 0.95
C GLY A 60 -1.63 0.24 0.16
N TYR A 61 -0.34 0.50 0.11
CA TYR A 61 0.65 -0.41 -0.50
C TYR A 61 0.73 -1.76 0.21
N ARG A 62 0.68 -1.77 1.55
CA ARG A 62 0.56 -3.02 2.33
C ARG A 62 -0.72 -3.78 1.96
N GLY A 63 -1.84 -3.07 1.76
CA GLY A 63 -3.09 -3.64 1.26
C GLY A 63 -2.92 -4.28 -0.12
N GLY A 64 -2.26 -3.59 -1.06
CA GLY A 64 -1.94 -4.11 -2.39
C GLY A 64 -1.07 -5.37 -2.33
N ALA A 65 0.00 -5.35 -1.54
CA ALA A 65 0.86 -6.52 -1.33
C ALA A 65 0.08 -7.69 -0.69
N THR A 66 -0.79 -7.41 0.28
CA THR A 66 -1.65 -8.43 0.89
C THR A 66 -2.60 -9.06 -0.14
N MET A 67 -3.18 -8.28 -1.06
CA MET A 67 -3.98 -8.84 -2.16
C MET A 67 -3.14 -9.70 -3.12
N LEU A 68 -1.87 -9.33 -3.37
CA LEU A 68 -0.98 -10.12 -4.21
C LEU A 68 -0.68 -11.50 -3.62
N MET A 69 -0.65 -11.66 -2.28
CA MET A 69 -0.53 -12.97 -1.63
C MET A 69 -1.59 -13.97 -2.08
N ALA A 70 -2.76 -13.49 -2.54
CA ALA A 70 -3.78 -14.37 -3.11
C ALA A 70 -3.30 -15.12 -4.37
N LYS A 71 -2.33 -14.57 -5.12
CA LYS A 71 -1.74 -15.25 -6.30
C LYS A 71 -0.84 -16.42 -5.88
N HIS A 72 -0.19 -16.30 -4.75
CA HIS A 72 0.80 -17.27 -4.25
C HIS A 72 0.17 -18.37 -3.37
N ALA A 73 -0.97 -18.12 -2.75
CA ALA A 73 -1.67 -19.10 -1.92
C ALA A 73 -2.21 -20.27 -2.77
N PHE A 74 -2.14 -21.50 -2.24
CA PHE A 74 -2.70 -22.69 -2.91
C PHE A 74 -4.20 -22.84 -2.65
N ASN A 75 -4.62 -22.61 -1.40
CA ASN A 75 -5.98 -22.86 -0.96
C ASN A 75 -6.91 -21.71 -1.40
N PRO A 76 -8.07 -21.99 -2.05
CA PRO A 76 -9.04 -20.99 -2.45
C PRO A 76 -9.56 -20.11 -1.31
N PHE A 77 -9.74 -20.67 -0.11
CA PHE A 77 -10.16 -19.91 1.06
C PHE A 77 -9.08 -18.91 1.50
N SER A 78 -7.81 -19.33 1.48
CA SER A 78 -6.68 -18.44 1.76
C SER A 78 -6.57 -17.33 0.72
N LYS A 79 -6.74 -17.65 -0.58
CA LYS A 79 -6.78 -16.65 -1.67
C LYS A 79 -7.83 -15.57 -1.39
N LEU A 80 -9.06 -15.99 -1.07
CA LEU A 80 -10.15 -15.06 -0.79
C LEU A 80 -9.90 -14.25 0.48
N SER A 81 -9.32 -14.85 1.51
CA SER A 81 -8.97 -14.19 2.77
C SER A 81 -7.94 -13.08 2.54
N TYR A 82 -6.83 -13.39 1.84
CA TYR A 82 -5.82 -12.39 1.50
C TYR A 82 -6.39 -11.24 0.68
N PHE A 83 -7.20 -11.56 -0.33
CA PHE A 83 -7.84 -10.55 -1.16
C PHE A 83 -8.75 -9.63 -0.33
N LYS A 84 -9.65 -10.18 0.49
CA LYS A 84 -10.56 -9.41 1.34
C LYS A 84 -9.81 -8.52 2.32
N LYS A 85 -8.80 -9.07 3.00
CA LYS A 85 -7.97 -8.32 3.96
C LYS A 85 -7.26 -7.15 3.29
N GLY A 86 -6.58 -7.39 2.17
CA GLY A 86 -5.87 -6.34 1.44
C GLY A 86 -6.81 -5.29 0.86
N LYS A 87 -7.99 -5.69 0.35
CA LYS A 87 -9.04 -4.77 -0.10
C LYS A 87 -9.45 -3.81 1.02
N LEU A 88 -9.76 -4.33 2.22
CA LEU A 88 -10.16 -3.49 3.36
C LEU A 88 -9.08 -2.47 3.71
N MET A 89 -7.81 -2.87 3.70
CA MET A 89 -6.69 -1.97 3.99
C MET A 89 -6.59 -0.85 2.95
N LEU A 90 -6.67 -1.17 1.65
CA LEU A 90 -6.59 -0.19 0.58
C LEU A 90 -7.78 0.78 0.60
N GLU A 91 -9.01 0.29 0.80
CA GLU A 91 -10.19 1.15 0.89
C GLU A 91 -10.12 2.06 2.14
N SER A 92 -9.61 1.57 3.27
CA SER A 92 -9.39 2.39 4.47
C SER A 92 -8.34 3.47 4.21
N ALA A 93 -7.24 3.13 3.53
CA ALA A 93 -6.23 4.10 3.12
C ALA A 93 -6.80 5.20 2.21
N ILE A 94 -7.60 4.83 1.20
CA ILE A 94 -8.25 5.79 0.29
C ILE A 94 -9.26 6.66 1.04
N LYS A 95 -9.98 6.11 2.02
CA LYS A 95 -10.90 6.87 2.85
C LYS A 95 -10.15 7.90 3.70
N ALA A 96 -8.98 7.56 4.24
CA ALA A 96 -8.16 8.45 5.05
C ALA A 96 -7.50 9.57 4.22
N ASP A 97 -7.08 9.27 2.97
CA ASP A 97 -6.51 10.25 2.04
C ASP A 97 -7.16 10.10 0.65
N HIS A 98 -8.40 10.57 0.53
CA HIS A 98 -9.22 10.42 -0.68
C HIS A 98 -8.72 11.25 -1.88
N THR A 99 -7.83 12.21 -1.66
CA THR A 99 -7.22 13.06 -2.70
C THR A 99 -5.89 12.50 -3.23
N ASN A 100 -5.40 11.44 -2.66
CA ASN A 100 -4.13 10.82 -3.03
C ASN A 100 -4.22 10.09 -4.38
N VAL A 101 -3.57 10.67 -5.39
CA VAL A 101 -3.59 10.13 -6.76
C VAL A 101 -2.99 8.74 -6.83
N GLU A 102 -1.95 8.48 -6.05
CA GLU A 102 -1.25 7.19 -6.06
C GLU A 102 -2.08 6.07 -5.43
N LEU A 103 -2.82 6.34 -4.35
CA LEU A 103 -3.77 5.38 -3.77
C LEU A 103 -4.89 5.04 -4.76
N ARG A 104 -5.43 6.05 -5.44
CA ARG A 104 -6.46 5.86 -6.48
C ARG A 104 -5.89 5.06 -7.66
N PHE A 105 -4.67 5.35 -8.07
CA PHE A 105 -3.99 4.61 -9.13
C PHE A 105 -3.73 3.16 -8.72
N LEU A 106 -3.29 2.91 -7.50
CA LEU A 106 -3.11 1.56 -6.96
C LEU A 106 -4.43 0.76 -7.02
N ARG A 107 -5.56 1.35 -6.59
CA ARG A 107 -6.87 0.71 -6.71
C ARG A 107 -7.26 0.46 -8.18
N TYR A 108 -7.07 1.43 -9.04
CA TYR A 108 -7.37 1.31 -10.47
C TYR A 108 -6.57 0.17 -11.13
N THR A 109 -5.28 0.02 -10.81
CA THR A 109 -4.46 -1.07 -11.34
C THR A 109 -4.97 -2.43 -10.88
N ILE A 110 -5.32 -2.56 -9.60
CA ILE A 110 -5.88 -3.79 -9.05
C ILE A 110 -7.22 -4.10 -9.69
N GLN A 111 -8.16 -3.16 -9.74
CA GLN A 111 -9.49 -3.34 -10.33
C GLN A 111 -9.44 -3.66 -11.82
N THR A 112 -8.38 -3.24 -12.51
CA THR A 112 -8.18 -3.57 -13.93
C THR A 112 -7.74 -5.03 -14.13
N ASN A 113 -7.02 -5.60 -13.18
CA ASN A 113 -6.40 -6.91 -13.30
C ASN A 113 -7.09 -8.05 -12.52
N VAL A 114 -8.01 -7.73 -11.59
CA VAL A 114 -8.70 -8.76 -10.81
C VAL A 114 -9.75 -9.50 -11.63
N PRO A 115 -9.94 -10.82 -11.38
CA PRO A 115 -11.03 -11.59 -11.97
C PRO A 115 -12.42 -11.01 -11.65
N GLY A 116 -13.35 -11.10 -12.62
CA GLY A 116 -14.69 -10.53 -12.49
C GLY A 116 -15.51 -11.06 -11.31
N PHE A 117 -15.33 -12.34 -10.96
CA PHE A 117 -16.05 -12.98 -9.86
C PHE A 117 -15.75 -12.39 -8.47
N LEU A 118 -14.63 -11.66 -8.31
CA LEU A 118 -14.30 -10.97 -7.06
C LEU A 118 -15.12 -9.69 -6.85
N ASN A 119 -15.89 -9.26 -7.84
CA ASN A 119 -16.79 -8.10 -7.82
C ASN A 119 -16.13 -6.84 -7.20
N TYR A 120 -14.92 -6.51 -7.70
CA TYR A 120 -14.14 -5.37 -7.23
C TYR A 120 -13.76 -4.46 -8.40
N LYS A 121 -14.79 -3.87 -9.05
CA LYS A 121 -14.62 -2.98 -10.22
C LYS A 121 -15.48 -1.72 -10.17
N SER A 122 -16.22 -1.49 -9.08
CA SER A 122 -17.20 -0.40 -8.96
C SER A 122 -16.60 0.99 -9.18
N ASP A 123 -15.40 1.22 -8.65
CA ASP A 123 -14.76 2.54 -8.65
C ASP A 123 -13.80 2.76 -9.83
N LYS A 124 -13.63 1.75 -10.69
CA LYS A 124 -12.63 1.77 -11.78
C LYS A 124 -12.75 3.01 -12.67
N ASN A 125 -13.95 3.36 -13.10
CA ASN A 125 -14.16 4.53 -13.98
C ASN A 125 -13.98 5.85 -13.22
N LEU A 126 -14.42 5.92 -11.96
CA LEU A 126 -14.22 7.08 -11.10
C LEU A 126 -12.74 7.33 -10.86
N ASP A 127 -11.97 6.29 -10.54
CA ASP A 127 -10.53 6.41 -10.33
C ASP A 127 -9.80 6.80 -11.61
N ARG A 128 -10.16 6.20 -12.75
CA ARG A 128 -9.58 6.60 -14.05
C ARG A 128 -9.78 8.08 -14.34
N THR A 129 -10.99 8.58 -14.15
CA THR A 129 -11.33 10.00 -14.37
C THR A 129 -10.53 10.90 -13.42
N PHE A 130 -10.55 10.58 -12.13
CA PHE A 130 -9.82 11.33 -11.11
C PHE A 130 -8.31 11.40 -11.40
N ILE A 131 -7.69 10.26 -11.73
CA ILE A 131 -6.28 10.15 -12.06
C ILE A 131 -5.96 11.02 -13.30
N SER A 132 -6.75 10.90 -14.37
CA SER A 132 -6.54 11.66 -15.60
C SER A 132 -6.62 13.17 -15.37
N GLN A 133 -7.55 13.64 -14.56
CA GLN A 133 -7.69 15.05 -14.19
C GLN A 133 -6.56 15.55 -13.28
N SER A 134 -5.96 14.65 -12.50
CA SER A 134 -4.88 14.99 -11.58
C SER A 134 -3.49 15.03 -12.25
N LEU A 135 -3.30 14.31 -13.36
CA LEU A 135 -2.02 14.18 -14.07
C LEU A 135 -1.32 15.51 -14.38
N PRO A 136 -2.01 16.58 -14.85
CA PRO A 136 -1.34 17.83 -15.17
C PRO A 136 -0.66 18.49 -13.96
N LYS A 137 -1.24 18.30 -12.76
CA LYS A 137 -0.77 18.90 -11.50
C LYS A 137 0.18 17.98 -10.71
N LEU A 138 0.37 16.73 -11.14
CA LEU A 138 1.19 15.76 -10.45
C LEU A 138 2.68 16.13 -10.55
N LYS A 139 3.30 16.41 -9.40
CA LYS A 139 4.70 16.82 -9.30
C LYS A 139 5.69 15.65 -9.41
N ASP A 140 5.30 14.47 -8.93
CA ASP A 140 6.11 13.25 -9.01
C ASP A 140 6.17 12.75 -10.46
N GLN A 141 7.28 13.05 -11.14
CA GLN A 141 7.44 12.72 -12.55
C GLN A 141 7.58 11.21 -12.80
N GLU A 142 8.12 10.47 -11.85
CA GLU A 142 8.23 9.01 -11.96
C GLU A 142 6.83 8.38 -11.89
N LEU A 143 6.03 8.75 -10.88
CA LEU A 143 4.64 8.31 -10.77
C LEU A 143 3.82 8.72 -12.00
N LYS A 144 3.98 9.95 -12.47
CA LYS A 144 3.30 10.46 -13.67
C LYS A 144 3.59 9.58 -14.90
N LYS A 145 4.84 9.22 -15.11
CA LYS A 145 5.26 8.32 -16.19
C LYS A 145 4.61 6.94 -16.06
N ILE A 146 4.67 6.33 -14.88
CA ILE A 146 4.07 5.02 -14.60
C ILE A 146 2.55 5.04 -14.89
N ILE A 147 1.85 6.08 -14.45
CA ILE A 147 0.42 6.23 -14.69
C ILE A 147 0.12 6.35 -16.19
N ILE A 148 0.83 7.19 -16.92
CA ILE A 148 0.63 7.39 -18.36
C ILE A 148 0.82 6.08 -19.13
N GLU A 149 1.91 5.36 -18.85
CA GLU A 149 2.21 4.08 -19.49
C GLU A 149 1.09 3.05 -19.22
N PHE A 150 0.61 2.99 -17.98
CA PHE A 150 -0.49 2.09 -17.61
C PHE A 150 -1.81 2.46 -18.32
N LEU A 151 -2.16 3.75 -18.36
CA LEU A 151 -3.37 4.22 -19.02
C LEU A 151 -3.35 3.94 -20.52
N LEU A 152 -2.22 4.16 -21.19
CA LEU A 152 -2.04 3.86 -22.64
C LEU A 152 -2.21 2.37 -22.92
N LYS A 153 -1.63 1.51 -22.08
CA LYS A 153 -1.75 0.05 -22.23
C LYS A 153 -3.18 -0.46 -22.04
N HIS A 154 -4.01 0.25 -21.27
CA HIS A 154 -5.38 -0.16 -20.93
C HIS A 154 -6.44 0.83 -21.45
N SER A 155 -6.14 1.50 -22.56
CA SER A 155 -7.03 2.50 -23.18
C SER A 155 -8.19 1.90 -23.99
N LYS A 156 -8.22 0.56 -24.16
CA LYS A 156 -9.29 -0.16 -24.86
C LYS A 156 -10.48 -0.45 -23.96
#